data_9062a7231b8b32d2b78fb0525fe779e1
#
_entry.id   9062a7231b8b32d2b78fb0525fe779e1
#
_cell.length_a   1.000
_cell.length_b   1.000
_cell.length_c   1.000
_cell.angle_alpha   90.00
_cell.angle_beta   90.00
_cell.angle_gamma   90.00
#
_symmetry.space_group_name_H-M   'P 1'
#
loop_
_entity.id
_entity.type
_entity.pdbx_description
1 polymer ?
#
loop_
_entity_poly.entity_id
_entity_poly.type
_entity_poly.pdbx_seq_one_letter_code
_entity_poly.pdbx_strand_id
1 'polypeptide(L)'
;MPPSPRTPSLKGQVLTCLLFVALAVSATALLHPSPKFTQWHSGQPISLQLSIAGAFAVLLATGAAIVLHVPALCRLVRVPATLMTIDLSGTRPWIVGLCAGIGEELLFRASLQPLVGLWVGAIIFAAAHARTAMLGSPSIVKRSAYLLNVAAAGVALGLVFEHLGLVAAILIHASIDVIGLMALRSVAARSAPKSAA
;
A
#
# COMPACT_ATOMS: atom_id res chain seq x y z
N MET A 1 12.77 -8.43 -29.59
CA MET A 1 11.68 -7.99 -28.70
C MET A 1 12.23 -7.92 -27.28
N PRO A 2 12.16 -6.80 -26.57
CA PRO A 2 12.49 -6.79 -25.15
C PRO A 2 11.50 -7.72 -24.41
N PRO A 3 11.96 -8.47 -23.40
CA PRO A 3 11.09 -9.35 -22.62
C PRO A 3 9.96 -8.53 -22.01
N SER A 4 8.73 -9.01 -22.15
CA SER A 4 7.58 -8.38 -21.51
C SER A 4 7.83 -8.22 -20.00
N PRO A 5 7.52 -7.08 -19.40
CA PRO A 5 7.68 -6.91 -17.96
C PRO A 5 6.88 -8.02 -17.27
N ARG A 6 7.58 -8.84 -16.47
CA ARG A 6 6.93 -9.92 -15.72
C ARG A 6 5.93 -9.29 -14.75
N THR A 7 4.66 -9.56 -14.95
CA THR A 7 3.61 -9.16 -14.01
C THR A 7 3.91 -9.78 -12.63
N PRO A 8 3.78 -9.01 -11.54
CA PRO A 8 3.95 -9.57 -10.20
C PRO A 8 2.98 -10.74 -10.01
N SER A 9 3.51 -11.92 -9.77
CA SER A 9 2.67 -13.09 -9.50
C SER A 9 2.09 -13.00 -8.09
N LEU A 10 0.88 -13.52 -7.88
CA LEU A 10 0.28 -13.59 -6.55
C LEU A 10 1.20 -14.30 -5.55
N LYS A 11 1.87 -15.39 -5.99
CA LYS A 11 2.86 -16.10 -5.18
C LYS A 11 4.03 -15.18 -4.77
N GLY A 12 4.50 -14.33 -5.68
CA GLY A 12 5.55 -13.35 -5.39
C GLY A 12 5.12 -12.35 -4.32
N GLN A 13 3.88 -11.85 -4.38
CA GLN A 13 3.35 -10.90 -3.40
C GLN A 13 3.22 -11.54 -2.00
N VAL A 14 2.68 -12.76 -1.93
CA VAL A 14 2.59 -13.50 -0.67
C VAL A 14 3.97 -13.78 -0.10
N LEU A 15 4.94 -14.19 -0.94
CA LEU A 15 6.32 -14.42 -0.50
C LEU A 15 6.97 -13.14 0.02
N THR A 16 6.75 -12.00 -0.63
CA THR A 16 7.24 -10.70 -0.16
C THR A 16 6.64 -10.34 1.19
N CYS A 17 5.34 -10.56 1.39
CA CYS A 17 4.68 -10.36 2.67
C CYS A 17 5.34 -11.22 3.77
N LEU A 18 5.50 -12.52 3.52
CA LEU A 18 6.14 -13.43 4.47
C LEU A 18 7.58 -13.02 4.79
N LEU A 19 8.33 -12.56 3.80
CA LEU A 19 9.69 -12.02 3.98
C LEU A 19 9.66 -10.77 4.87
N PHE A 20 8.74 -9.84 4.64
CA PHE A 20 8.62 -8.62 5.45
C PHE A 20 8.23 -8.93 6.88
N VAL A 21 7.32 -9.88 7.09
CA VAL A 21 6.96 -10.35 8.44
C VAL A 21 8.17 -10.99 9.12
N ALA A 22 8.92 -11.85 8.44
CA ALA A 22 10.11 -12.48 8.99
C ALA A 22 11.19 -11.43 9.35
N LEU A 23 11.41 -10.44 8.48
CA LEU A 23 12.32 -9.33 8.75
C LEU A 23 11.86 -8.48 9.93
N ALA A 24 10.55 -8.21 10.04
CA ALA A 24 9.98 -7.46 11.16
C ALA A 24 10.18 -8.17 12.49
N VAL A 25 9.88 -9.47 12.53
CA VAL A 25 10.11 -10.31 13.73
C VAL A 25 11.61 -10.32 14.10
N SER A 26 12.49 -10.54 13.14
CA SER A 26 13.93 -10.58 13.36
C SER A 26 14.46 -9.24 13.83
N ALA A 27 14.09 -8.15 13.18
CA ALA A 27 14.51 -6.80 13.56
C ALA A 27 14.02 -6.46 14.97
N THR A 28 12.76 -6.75 15.30
CA THR A 28 12.24 -6.51 16.65
C THR A 28 12.97 -7.35 17.69
N ALA A 29 13.21 -8.63 17.40
CA ALA A 29 13.87 -9.54 18.34
C ALA A 29 15.34 -9.17 18.61
N LEU A 30 16.04 -8.66 17.60
CA LEU A 30 17.49 -8.41 17.68
C LEU A 30 17.84 -6.97 18.06
N LEU A 31 17.06 -5.99 17.60
CA LEU A 31 17.43 -4.57 17.66
C LEU A 31 16.68 -3.78 18.73
N HIS A 32 15.49 -4.25 19.17
CA HIS A 32 14.72 -3.52 20.16
C HIS A 32 15.13 -3.87 21.60
N PRO A 33 15.16 -2.88 22.51
CA PRO A 33 15.35 -3.12 23.93
C PRO A 33 14.15 -3.89 24.52
N SER A 34 14.35 -4.48 25.70
CA SER A 34 13.23 -5.11 26.42
C SER A 34 12.30 -4.06 27.06
N PRO A 35 10.96 -4.33 27.13
CA PRO A 35 10.30 -5.52 26.63
C PRO A 35 10.10 -5.48 25.10
N LYS A 36 10.47 -6.57 24.42
CA LYS A 36 10.36 -6.70 22.97
C LYS A 36 8.89 -6.81 22.56
N PHE A 37 8.58 -6.34 21.35
CA PHE A 37 7.24 -6.41 20.75
C PHE A 37 6.15 -5.56 21.43
N THR A 38 6.45 -4.75 22.46
CA THR A 38 5.43 -3.89 23.11
C THR A 38 4.79 -2.92 22.15
N GLN A 39 5.55 -2.36 21.20
CA GLN A 39 5.03 -1.47 20.17
C GLN A 39 4.02 -2.15 19.21
N TRP A 40 4.00 -3.48 19.14
CA TRP A 40 3.02 -4.21 18.32
C TRP A 40 1.62 -4.20 18.96
N HIS A 41 1.57 -4.01 20.28
CA HIS A 41 0.34 -3.99 21.07
C HIS A 41 0.03 -2.61 21.66
N SER A 42 0.89 -1.62 21.38
CA SER A 42 0.67 -0.24 21.81
C SER A 42 -0.41 0.44 20.98
N GLY A 43 -0.92 1.53 21.49
CA GLY A 43 -1.90 2.36 20.80
C GLY A 43 -3.25 2.43 21.52
N GLN A 44 -4.23 2.96 20.80
CA GLN A 44 -5.60 3.11 21.28
C GLN A 44 -6.32 1.76 21.39
N PRO A 45 -7.44 1.68 22.14
CA PRO A 45 -8.26 0.47 22.17
C PRO A 45 -8.62 -0.03 20.77
N ILE A 46 -8.59 -1.35 20.58
CA ILE A 46 -8.84 -2.01 19.28
C ILE A 46 -10.18 -1.56 18.66
N SER A 47 -11.22 -1.38 19.48
CA SER A 47 -12.52 -0.88 18.99
C SER A 47 -12.40 0.48 18.33
N LEU A 48 -11.62 1.40 18.89
CA LEU A 48 -11.39 2.72 18.29
C LEU A 48 -10.55 2.62 17.00
N GLN A 49 -9.50 1.81 17.01
CA GLN A 49 -8.69 1.56 15.82
C GLN A 49 -9.54 1.02 14.66
N LEU A 50 -10.38 0.02 14.92
CA LEU A 50 -11.29 -0.56 13.93
C LEU A 50 -12.33 0.46 13.43
N SER A 51 -12.89 1.26 14.33
CA SER A 51 -13.91 2.29 13.97
C SER A 51 -13.31 3.36 13.05
N ILE A 52 -12.11 3.87 13.37
CA ILE A 52 -11.44 4.89 12.55
C ILE A 52 -11.01 4.30 11.21
N ALA A 53 -10.41 3.11 11.20
CA ALA A 53 -10.01 2.45 9.96
C ALA A 53 -11.21 2.12 9.07
N GLY A 54 -12.32 1.66 9.66
CA GLY A 54 -13.58 1.41 8.95
C GLY A 54 -14.18 2.68 8.35
N ALA A 55 -14.23 3.77 9.10
CA ALA A 55 -14.69 5.06 8.60
C ALA A 55 -13.81 5.56 7.44
N PHE A 56 -12.50 5.45 7.56
CA PHE A 56 -11.56 5.78 6.50
C PHE A 56 -11.80 4.95 5.24
N ALA A 57 -11.97 3.63 5.38
CA ALA A 57 -12.24 2.74 4.25
C ALA A 57 -13.55 3.10 3.53
N VAL A 58 -14.61 3.44 4.28
CA VAL A 58 -15.89 3.90 3.70
C VAL A 58 -15.71 5.22 2.93
N LEU A 59 -15.01 6.19 3.51
CA LEU A 59 -14.74 7.46 2.85
C LEU A 59 -13.92 7.26 1.56
N LEU A 60 -12.89 6.43 1.62
CA LEU A 60 -12.05 6.12 0.47
C LEU A 60 -12.84 5.39 -0.64
N ALA A 61 -13.66 4.40 -0.27
CA ALA A 61 -14.51 3.67 -1.22
C ALA A 61 -15.55 4.59 -1.87
N THR A 62 -16.15 5.49 -1.09
CA THR A 62 -17.10 6.48 -1.60
C THR A 62 -16.42 7.44 -2.57
N GLY A 63 -15.25 7.97 -2.20
CA GLY A 63 -14.45 8.82 -3.08
C GLY A 63 -14.07 8.13 -4.38
N ALA A 64 -13.61 6.88 -4.32
CA ALA A 64 -13.29 6.07 -5.50
C ALA A 64 -14.54 5.84 -6.37
N ALA A 65 -15.69 5.54 -5.77
CA ALA A 65 -16.95 5.38 -6.48
C ALA A 65 -17.37 6.67 -7.20
N ILE A 66 -17.28 7.82 -6.53
CA ILE A 66 -17.58 9.13 -7.15
C ILE A 66 -16.66 9.36 -8.37
N VAL A 67 -15.35 9.17 -8.20
CA VAL A 67 -14.38 9.35 -9.29
C VAL A 67 -14.70 8.44 -10.47
N LEU A 68 -15.07 7.18 -10.23
CA LEU A 68 -15.39 6.22 -11.28
C LEU A 68 -16.71 6.49 -11.98
N HIS A 69 -17.71 7.09 -11.30
CA HIS A 69 -19.04 7.33 -11.86
C HIS A 69 -19.21 8.73 -12.45
N VAL A 70 -18.34 9.69 -12.12
CA VAL A 70 -18.36 11.04 -12.71
C VAL A 70 -17.40 11.08 -13.89
N PRO A 71 -17.91 11.16 -15.17
CA PRO A 71 -17.06 11.06 -16.37
C PRO A 71 -15.93 12.10 -16.43
N ALA A 72 -16.17 13.30 -15.92
CA ALA A 72 -15.16 14.36 -15.87
C ALA A 72 -14.00 13.98 -14.93
N LEU A 73 -14.27 13.41 -13.75
CA LEU A 73 -13.26 12.98 -12.80
C LEU A 73 -12.53 11.71 -13.29
N CYS A 74 -13.27 10.76 -13.85
CA CYS A 74 -12.69 9.53 -14.39
C CYS A 74 -11.65 9.82 -15.49
N ARG A 75 -11.86 10.85 -16.31
CA ARG A 75 -10.90 11.27 -17.35
C ARG A 75 -9.61 11.87 -16.78
N LEU A 76 -9.63 12.38 -15.55
CA LEU A 76 -8.44 12.90 -14.88
C LEU A 76 -7.56 11.79 -14.30
N VAL A 77 -8.15 10.62 -14.04
CA VAL A 77 -7.41 9.45 -13.53
C VAL A 77 -6.63 8.80 -14.65
N ARG A 78 -5.36 9.15 -14.74
CA ARG A 78 -4.42 8.53 -15.70
C ARG A 78 -3.80 7.29 -15.04
N VAL A 79 -4.28 6.14 -15.44
CA VAL A 79 -3.68 4.87 -15.00
C VAL A 79 -2.43 4.58 -15.84
N PRO A 80 -1.25 4.38 -15.20
CA PRO A 80 -0.06 3.96 -15.92
C PRO A 80 -0.28 2.63 -16.64
N ALA A 81 0.18 2.53 -17.90
CA ALA A 81 0.01 1.31 -18.70
C ALA A 81 0.59 0.06 -18.01
N THR A 82 1.66 0.22 -17.23
CA THR A 82 2.27 -0.85 -16.44
C THR A 82 1.33 -1.44 -15.37
N LEU A 83 0.44 -0.65 -14.82
CA LEU A 83 -0.55 -1.14 -13.86
C LEU A 83 -1.71 -1.87 -14.54
N MET A 84 -1.99 -1.57 -15.80
CA MET A 84 -3.02 -2.24 -16.59
C MET A 84 -2.67 -3.70 -16.94
N THR A 85 -1.41 -4.10 -16.77
CA THR A 85 -0.94 -5.47 -17.01
C THR A 85 -1.03 -6.39 -15.78
N ILE A 86 -1.39 -5.84 -14.62
CA ILE A 86 -1.53 -6.63 -13.40
C ILE A 86 -2.82 -7.45 -13.48
N ASP A 87 -2.71 -8.75 -13.23
CA ASP A 87 -3.90 -9.59 -13.12
C ASP A 87 -4.62 -9.35 -11.79
N LEU A 88 -5.71 -8.62 -11.88
CA LEU A 88 -6.57 -8.24 -10.74
C LEU A 88 -7.87 -9.06 -10.69
N SER A 89 -7.90 -10.25 -11.30
CA SER A 89 -9.08 -11.12 -11.31
C SER A 89 -9.41 -11.68 -9.92
N GLY A 90 -10.66 -11.99 -9.68
CA GLY A 90 -11.14 -12.65 -8.47
C GLY A 90 -10.79 -11.89 -7.18
N THR A 91 -10.21 -12.61 -6.22
CA THR A 91 -9.82 -12.11 -4.88
C THR A 91 -8.44 -11.47 -4.81
N ARG A 92 -7.70 -11.41 -5.93
CA ARG A 92 -6.30 -10.91 -5.94
C ARG A 92 -6.11 -9.51 -5.37
N PRO A 93 -6.97 -8.50 -5.65
CA PRO A 93 -6.85 -7.19 -5.02
C PRO A 93 -6.85 -7.25 -3.50
N TRP A 94 -7.68 -8.11 -2.92
CA TRP A 94 -7.76 -8.32 -1.47
C TRP A 94 -6.49 -8.95 -0.92
N ILE A 95 -5.99 -10.01 -1.56
CA ILE A 95 -4.78 -10.70 -1.09
C ILE A 95 -3.57 -9.76 -1.19
N VAL A 96 -3.42 -9.05 -2.30
CA VAL A 96 -2.30 -8.11 -2.51
C VAL A 96 -2.35 -6.98 -1.49
N GLY A 97 -3.49 -6.32 -1.33
CA GLY A 97 -3.62 -5.19 -0.40
C GLY A 97 -3.46 -5.61 1.07
N LEU A 98 -4.01 -6.76 1.47
CA LEU A 98 -3.81 -7.27 2.82
C LEU A 98 -2.35 -7.68 3.07
N CYS A 99 -1.71 -8.33 2.10
CA CYS A 99 -0.29 -8.69 2.21
C CYS A 99 0.61 -7.46 2.32
N ALA A 100 0.34 -6.42 1.53
CA ALA A 100 1.08 -5.16 1.62
C ALA A 100 0.86 -4.50 2.99
N GLY A 101 -0.40 -4.26 3.37
CA GLY A 101 -0.73 -3.63 4.65
C GLY A 101 -0.13 -4.36 5.85
N ILE A 102 -0.20 -5.70 5.91
CA ILE A 102 0.36 -6.47 7.02
C ILE A 102 1.89 -6.45 6.98
N GLY A 103 2.49 -6.83 5.87
CA GLY A 103 3.94 -7.01 5.78
C GLY A 103 4.70 -5.69 5.94
N GLU A 104 4.22 -4.64 5.27
CA GLU A 104 4.88 -3.35 5.28
C GLU A 104 4.70 -2.62 6.60
N GLU A 105 3.52 -2.63 7.20
CA GLU A 105 3.32 -1.94 8.48
C GLU A 105 4.04 -2.64 9.64
N LEU A 106 4.11 -3.97 9.64
CA LEU A 106 4.94 -4.69 10.61
C LEU A 106 6.42 -4.33 10.48
N LEU A 107 6.95 -4.27 9.25
CA LEU A 107 8.36 -3.96 9.03
C LEU A 107 8.66 -2.48 9.27
N PHE A 108 7.93 -1.58 8.60
CA PHE A 108 8.28 -0.16 8.61
C PHE A 108 7.79 0.56 9.86
N ARG A 109 6.61 0.23 10.39
CA ARG A 109 6.05 0.94 11.56
C ARG A 109 6.40 0.27 12.86
N ALA A 110 6.08 -1.02 12.99
CA ALA A 110 6.29 -1.69 14.27
C ALA A 110 7.76 -2.02 14.56
N SER A 111 8.61 -2.20 13.52
CA SER A 111 10.00 -2.61 13.72
C SER A 111 11.01 -1.50 13.44
N LEU A 112 10.91 -0.77 12.31
CA LEU A 112 11.91 0.23 11.95
C LEU A 112 11.62 1.61 12.54
N GLN A 113 10.39 2.12 12.47
CA GLN A 113 10.07 3.48 12.93
C GLN A 113 10.44 3.74 14.39
N PRO A 114 10.25 2.84 15.36
CA PRO A 114 10.70 3.07 16.74
C PRO A 114 12.22 3.21 16.88
N LEU A 115 13.00 2.69 15.93
CA LEU A 115 14.47 2.77 15.95
C LEU A 115 15.00 4.04 15.28
N VAL A 116 14.38 4.45 14.18
CA VAL A 116 14.91 5.52 13.31
C VAL A 116 14.05 6.79 13.32
N GLY A 117 12.87 6.73 13.92
CA GLY A 117 11.89 7.82 13.95
C GLY A 117 11.04 7.92 12.67
N LEU A 118 9.99 8.74 12.77
CA LEU A 118 8.96 8.91 11.73
C LEU A 118 9.54 9.30 10.37
N TRP A 119 10.37 10.35 10.33
CA TRP A 119 10.84 10.93 9.08
C TRP A 119 11.81 10.01 8.34
N VAL A 120 12.75 9.43 9.05
CA VAL A 120 13.71 8.48 8.46
C VAL A 120 12.98 7.21 8.03
N GLY A 121 12.04 6.72 8.83
CA GLY A 121 11.18 5.59 8.47
C GLY A 121 10.39 5.82 7.18
N ALA A 122 9.83 7.03 7.00
CA ALA A 122 9.10 7.39 5.78
C ALA A 122 10.02 7.48 4.55
N ILE A 123 11.26 7.97 4.72
CA ILE A 123 12.25 7.99 3.63
C ILE A 123 12.66 6.56 3.24
N ILE A 124 12.91 5.68 4.21
CA ILE A 124 13.24 4.27 3.94
C ILE A 124 12.06 3.58 3.24
N PHE A 125 10.83 3.86 3.67
CA PHE A 125 9.62 3.35 3.02
C PHE A 125 9.52 3.79 1.56
N ALA A 126 9.74 5.07 1.26
CA ALA A 126 9.78 5.58 -0.10
C ALA A 126 10.92 4.97 -0.93
N ALA A 127 12.12 4.80 -0.35
CA ALA A 127 13.26 4.18 -1.00
C ALA A 127 12.99 2.72 -1.38
N ALA A 128 12.29 1.96 -0.55
CA ALA A 128 11.86 0.60 -0.88
C ALA A 128 10.96 0.54 -2.12
N HIS A 129 10.23 1.62 -2.43
CA HIS A 129 9.38 1.76 -3.61
C HIS A 129 10.11 2.32 -4.85
N ALA A 130 11.41 2.63 -4.75
CA ALA A 130 12.16 3.25 -5.85
C ALA A 130 12.14 2.40 -7.12
N ARG A 131 12.21 1.06 -6.99
CA ARG A 131 12.12 0.14 -8.14
C ARG A 131 10.79 0.28 -8.87
N THR A 132 9.68 0.39 -8.15
CA THR A 132 8.35 0.60 -8.73
C THR A 132 8.28 1.93 -9.48
N ALA A 133 8.84 2.99 -8.90
CA ALA A 133 8.96 4.29 -9.56
C ALA A 133 9.75 4.22 -10.88
N MET A 134 10.87 3.49 -10.87
CA MET A 134 11.74 3.34 -12.05
C MET A 134 11.05 2.56 -13.17
N LEU A 135 10.33 1.50 -12.85
CA LEU A 135 9.60 0.69 -13.82
C LEU A 135 8.33 1.39 -14.33
N GLY A 136 7.71 2.24 -13.51
CA GLY A 136 6.44 2.90 -13.81
C GLY A 136 6.54 4.05 -14.82
N SER A 137 7.71 4.70 -14.97
CA SER A 137 7.87 5.83 -15.90
C SER A 137 9.32 6.11 -16.25
N PRO A 138 9.65 6.47 -17.51
CA PRO A 138 10.96 6.97 -17.89
C PRO A 138 11.24 8.41 -17.38
N SER A 139 10.21 9.19 -17.06
CA SER A 139 10.31 10.59 -16.65
C SER A 139 10.78 10.72 -15.20
N ILE A 140 11.88 11.46 -14.99
CA ILE A 140 12.40 11.74 -13.64
C ILE A 140 11.38 12.51 -12.80
N VAL A 141 10.66 13.47 -13.37
CA VAL A 141 9.63 14.26 -12.67
C VAL A 141 8.51 13.36 -12.16
N LYS A 142 8.03 12.42 -12.98
CA LYS A 142 6.98 11.47 -12.56
C LYS A 142 7.48 10.50 -11.49
N ARG A 143 8.73 10.04 -11.58
CA ARG A 143 9.36 9.20 -10.57
C ARG A 143 9.47 9.94 -9.23
N SER A 144 9.97 11.18 -9.26
CA SER A 144 10.09 12.00 -8.05
C SER A 144 8.73 12.30 -7.43
N ALA A 145 7.73 12.66 -8.24
CA ALA A 145 6.37 12.87 -7.76
C ALA A 145 5.76 11.60 -7.12
N TYR A 146 6.00 10.43 -7.71
CA TYR A 146 5.58 9.16 -7.14
C TYR A 146 6.26 8.91 -5.78
N LEU A 147 7.59 9.03 -5.70
CA LEU A 147 8.33 8.81 -4.46
C LEU A 147 7.95 9.81 -3.37
N LEU A 148 7.71 11.07 -3.74
CA LEU A 148 7.23 12.07 -2.78
C LEU A 148 5.84 11.72 -2.25
N ASN A 149 4.93 11.23 -3.11
CA ASN A 149 3.62 10.75 -2.67
C ASN A 149 3.73 9.54 -1.75
N VAL A 150 4.62 8.59 -2.06
CA VAL A 150 4.87 7.42 -1.19
C VAL A 150 5.49 7.85 0.14
N ALA A 151 6.41 8.83 0.15
CA ALA A 151 6.96 9.37 1.38
C ALA A 151 5.88 10.06 2.23
N ALA A 152 5.00 10.85 1.61
CA ALA A 152 3.87 11.48 2.29
C ALA A 152 2.90 10.44 2.89
N ALA A 153 2.57 9.39 2.14
CA ALA A 153 1.81 8.25 2.66
C ALA A 153 2.55 7.56 3.81
N GLY A 154 3.88 7.44 3.67
CA GLY A 154 4.76 6.94 4.72
C GLY A 154 4.66 7.73 6.01
N VAL A 155 4.69 9.04 5.95
CA VAL A 155 4.49 9.93 7.11
C VAL A 155 3.08 9.77 7.69
N ALA A 156 2.05 9.78 6.84
CA ALA A 156 0.66 9.66 7.28
C ALA A 156 0.41 8.34 8.03
N LEU A 157 0.85 7.21 7.48
CA LEU A 157 0.72 5.89 8.13
C LEU A 157 1.58 5.81 9.41
N GLY A 158 2.75 6.45 9.42
CA GLY A 158 3.58 6.54 10.60
C GLY A 158 2.90 7.32 11.74
N LEU A 159 2.22 8.43 11.43
CA LEU A 159 1.41 9.18 12.40
C LEU A 159 0.21 8.36 12.88
N VAL A 160 -0.46 7.63 11.98
CA VAL A 160 -1.54 6.70 12.36
C VAL A 160 -1.01 5.66 13.36
N PHE A 161 0.16 5.08 13.09
CA PHE A 161 0.79 4.13 14.00
C PHE A 161 1.07 4.75 15.38
N GLU A 162 1.66 5.95 15.44
CA GLU A 162 2.01 6.63 16.70
C GLU A 162 0.78 7.02 17.53
N HIS A 163 -0.28 7.48 16.88
CA HIS A 163 -1.45 8.03 17.59
C HIS A 163 -2.59 7.03 17.79
N LEU A 164 -2.77 6.08 16.89
CA LEU A 164 -3.84 5.10 16.94
C LEU A 164 -3.33 3.69 17.25
N GLY A 165 -2.27 3.27 16.60
CA GLY A 165 -1.66 1.95 16.78
C GLY A 165 -1.52 1.16 15.48
N LEU A 166 -0.90 0.00 15.59
CA LEU A 166 -0.51 -0.84 14.46
C LEU A 166 -1.72 -1.38 13.67
N VAL A 167 -2.78 -1.78 14.35
CA VAL A 167 -3.97 -2.35 13.69
C VAL A 167 -4.64 -1.31 12.79
N ALA A 168 -4.75 -0.06 13.26
CA ALA A 168 -5.27 1.03 12.44
C ALA A 168 -4.39 1.28 11.21
N ALA A 169 -3.07 1.33 11.37
CA ALA A 169 -2.13 1.52 10.27
C ALA A 169 -2.26 0.41 9.22
N ILE A 170 -2.27 -0.87 9.63
CA ILE A 170 -2.46 -2.03 8.74
C ILE A 170 -3.78 -1.91 7.96
N LEU A 171 -4.89 -1.65 8.64
CA LEU A 171 -6.20 -1.63 8.01
C LEU A 171 -6.38 -0.44 7.06
N ILE A 172 -5.86 0.73 7.43
CA ILE A 172 -5.88 1.92 6.57
C ILE A 172 -5.04 1.67 5.32
N HIS A 173 -3.81 1.16 5.47
CA HIS A 173 -2.94 0.83 4.34
C HIS A 173 -3.58 -0.22 3.43
N ALA A 174 -4.02 -1.35 3.98
CA ALA A 174 -4.72 -2.38 3.21
C ALA A 174 -5.95 -1.84 2.47
N SER A 175 -6.71 -0.91 3.09
CA SER A 175 -7.86 -0.28 2.44
C SER A 175 -7.46 0.58 1.25
N ILE A 176 -6.37 1.35 1.36
CA ILE A 176 -5.83 2.15 0.25
C ILE A 176 -5.51 1.24 -0.93
N ASP A 177 -4.78 0.15 -0.68
CA ASP A 177 -4.35 -0.76 -1.74
C ASP A 177 -5.53 -1.54 -2.34
N VAL A 178 -6.39 -2.15 -1.52
CA VAL A 178 -7.55 -2.92 -2.00
C VAL A 178 -8.45 -2.05 -2.84
N ILE A 179 -8.86 -0.88 -2.32
CA ILE A 179 -9.79 0.01 -3.02
C ILE A 179 -9.13 0.58 -4.28
N GLY A 180 -7.85 0.96 -4.21
CA GLY A 180 -7.08 1.42 -5.36
C GLY A 180 -6.99 0.36 -6.46
N LEU A 181 -6.67 -0.89 -6.12
CA LEU A 181 -6.60 -2.01 -7.07
C LEU A 181 -7.99 -2.37 -7.65
N MET A 182 -9.05 -2.30 -6.86
CA MET A 182 -10.42 -2.51 -7.35
C MET A 182 -10.87 -1.38 -8.30
N ALA A 183 -10.53 -0.13 -7.99
CA ALA A 183 -10.78 0.99 -8.88
C ALA A 183 -10.01 0.83 -10.19
N LEU A 184 -8.74 0.44 -10.13
CA LEU A 184 -7.91 0.14 -11.30
C LEU A 184 -8.53 -0.96 -12.16
N ARG A 185 -8.99 -2.06 -11.55
CA ARG A 185 -9.71 -3.14 -12.25
C ARG A 185 -10.93 -2.62 -13.00
N SER A 186 -11.69 -1.73 -12.36
CA SER A 186 -12.89 -1.15 -12.97
C SER A 186 -12.58 -0.25 -14.17
N VAL A 187 -11.49 0.54 -14.09
CA VAL A 187 -11.02 1.37 -15.21
C VAL A 187 -10.53 0.48 -16.36
N ALA A 188 -9.73 -0.54 -16.06
CA ALA A 188 -9.22 -1.48 -17.07
C ALA A 188 -10.36 -2.18 -17.84
N ALA A 189 -11.38 -2.65 -17.12
CA ALA A 189 -12.54 -3.29 -17.73
C ALA A 189 -13.33 -2.35 -18.68
N ARG A 190 -13.39 -1.05 -18.36
CA ARG A 190 -14.06 -0.04 -19.22
C ARG A 190 -13.24 0.33 -20.46
N SER A 191 -11.92 0.18 -20.39
CA SER A 191 -10.99 0.52 -21.47
C SER A 191 -10.77 -0.64 -22.45
N ALA A 192 -11.22 -1.85 -22.13
CA ALA A 192 -11.14 -3.01 -23.00
C ALA A 192 -12.00 -2.77 -24.25
N PRO A 193 -11.51 -3.07 -25.49
CA PRO A 193 -12.32 -2.99 -26.69
C PRO A 193 -13.58 -3.84 -26.50
N LYS A 194 -14.76 -3.25 -26.71
CA LYS A 194 -15.99 -4.04 -26.84
C LYS A 194 -15.77 -4.94 -28.03
N SER A 195 -15.56 -6.24 -27.82
CA SER A 195 -15.57 -7.23 -28.91
C SER A 195 -16.87 -7.01 -29.68
N ALA A 196 -16.72 -6.73 -30.95
CA ALA A 196 -17.89 -6.63 -31.85
C ALA A 196 -18.65 -7.97 -31.73
N ALA A 197 -19.83 -7.88 -31.11
CA ALA A 197 -20.79 -8.97 -31.09
C ALA A 197 -21.42 -9.13 -32.46
#